data_04e458acd63037e6af76ae62b7f8ff85
#
_entry.id   04e458acd63037e6af76ae62b7f8ff85
#
_cell.length_a   1.000
_cell.length_b   1.000
_cell.length_c   1.000
_cell.angle_alpha   90.00
_cell.angle_beta   90.00
_cell.angle_gamma   90.00
#
_symmetry.space_group_name_H-M   'P 1'
#
loop_
_entity.id
_entity.type
_entity.pdbx_description
1 polymer ?
#
loop_
_entity_poly.entity_id
_entity_poly.type
_entity_poly.pdbx_seq_one_letter_code
_entity_poly.pdbx_strand_id
1 'polypeptide(L)'
;MPFSIQLGPQPDKFIKKLDNQTKERIKNKLLRLSEDPFPSEVERVEGHKGEKVFRVRIGDYRVLYIVRYESNQILVSRIDKRGRVYNQ
;
A
#
# COMPACT_ATOMS: atom_id res chain seq x y z
N MET A 1 7.70 -4.72 17.18
CA MET A 1 6.24 -4.98 17.03
C MET A 1 5.83 -4.66 15.60
N PRO A 2 5.04 -5.51 14.98
CA PRO A 2 4.57 -5.19 13.64
C PRO A 2 3.61 -4.03 13.64
N PHE A 3 3.56 -3.33 12.51
CA PHE A 3 2.61 -2.25 12.32
C PHE A 3 1.23 -2.85 11.99
N SER A 4 0.18 -2.19 12.42
CA SER A 4 -1.16 -2.59 12.00
C SER A 4 -1.47 -1.96 10.63
N ILE A 5 -2.19 -2.71 9.80
CA ILE A 5 -2.54 -2.24 8.45
C ILE A 5 -3.94 -1.67 8.47
N GLN A 6 -4.06 -0.44 7.99
CA GLN A 6 -5.35 0.23 7.82
C GLN A 6 -5.58 0.47 6.33
N LEU A 7 -6.74 0.17 5.83
CA LEU A 7 -7.10 0.42 4.44
C LEU A 7 -7.99 1.65 4.35
N GLY A 8 -7.59 2.61 3.52
CA GLY A 8 -8.48 3.71 3.20
C GLY A 8 -9.67 3.24 2.38
N PRO A 9 -10.62 4.13 2.10
CA PRO A 9 -11.84 3.74 1.38
C PRO A 9 -11.59 3.16 -0.01
N GLN A 10 -10.68 3.76 -0.78
CA GLN A 10 -10.40 3.28 -2.12
C GLN A 10 -9.72 1.90 -2.11
N PRO A 11 -8.66 1.68 -1.31
CA PRO A 11 -8.07 0.34 -1.26
C PRO A 11 -9.05 -0.73 -0.78
N ASP A 12 -9.87 -0.41 0.19
CA ASP A 12 -10.85 -1.37 0.70
C ASP A 12 -11.80 -1.83 -0.40
N LYS A 13 -12.37 -0.88 -1.15
CA LYS A 13 -13.26 -1.21 -2.25
C LYS A 13 -12.55 -1.91 -3.39
N PHE A 14 -11.32 -1.47 -3.67
CA PHE A 14 -10.54 -2.03 -4.75
C PHE A 14 -10.25 -3.51 -4.52
N ILE A 15 -9.83 -3.87 -3.32
CA ILE A 15 -9.49 -5.24 -2.99
C ILE A 15 -10.70 -6.15 -3.07
N LYS A 16 -11.87 -5.67 -2.65
CA LYS A 16 -13.08 -6.47 -2.66
C LYS A 16 -13.50 -6.94 -4.06
N LYS A 17 -13.06 -6.23 -5.09
CA LYS A 17 -13.41 -6.56 -6.48
C LYS A 17 -12.43 -7.50 -7.14
N LEU A 18 -11.34 -7.83 -6.48
CA LEU A 18 -10.30 -8.68 -7.06
C LEU A 18 -10.64 -10.16 -6.90
N ASP A 19 -10.04 -10.97 -7.76
CA ASP A 19 -10.13 -12.42 -7.60
C ASP A 19 -9.37 -12.86 -6.36
N ASN A 20 -9.66 -14.06 -5.87
CA ASN A 20 -9.07 -14.55 -4.62
C ASN A 20 -7.56 -14.65 -4.67
N GLN A 21 -7.01 -15.08 -5.80
CA GLN A 21 -5.56 -15.23 -5.94
C GLN A 21 -4.86 -13.88 -5.82
N THR A 22 -5.40 -12.86 -6.48
CA THR A 22 -4.83 -11.52 -6.42
C THR A 22 -4.99 -10.92 -5.04
N LYS A 23 -6.15 -11.13 -4.40
CA LYS A 23 -6.36 -10.68 -3.02
C LYS A 23 -5.30 -11.24 -2.08
N GLU A 24 -5.02 -12.53 -2.19
CA GLU A 24 -4.03 -13.17 -1.32
C GLU A 24 -2.64 -12.62 -1.56
N ARG A 25 -2.30 -12.37 -2.81
CA ARG A 25 -0.99 -11.81 -3.13
C ARG A 25 -0.81 -10.43 -2.51
N ILE A 26 -1.82 -9.58 -2.64
CA ILE A 26 -1.77 -8.23 -2.07
C ILE A 26 -1.74 -8.31 -0.55
N LYS A 27 -2.59 -9.14 0.03
CA LYS A 27 -2.66 -9.30 1.47
C LYS A 27 -1.32 -9.76 2.05
N ASN A 28 -0.68 -10.73 1.40
CA ASN A 28 0.61 -11.24 1.87
C ASN A 28 1.68 -10.16 1.81
N LYS A 29 1.67 -9.33 0.78
CA LYS A 29 2.63 -8.24 0.68
C LYS A 29 2.39 -7.19 1.76
N LEU A 30 1.13 -6.88 2.05
CA LEU A 30 0.82 -5.94 3.12
C LEU A 30 1.27 -6.48 4.47
N LEU A 31 1.13 -7.78 4.70
CA LEU A 31 1.62 -8.39 5.93
C LEU A 31 3.13 -8.27 6.04
N ARG A 32 3.85 -8.40 4.94
CA ARG A 32 5.29 -8.19 4.95
C ARG A 32 5.64 -6.76 5.29
N LEU A 33 4.89 -5.80 4.72
CA LEU A 33 5.10 -4.40 5.04
C LEU A 33 4.85 -4.11 6.51
N SER A 34 3.94 -4.84 7.14
CA SER A 34 3.67 -4.63 8.57
C SER A 34 4.87 -4.98 9.42
N GLU A 35 5.73 -5.87 8.96
CA GLU A 35 6.94 -6.25 9.68
C GLU A 35 8.15 -5.44 9.25
N ASP A 36 8.19 -5.06 7.97
CA ASP A 36 9.27 -4.25 7.41
C ASP A 36 8.66 -3.24 6.44
N PRO A 37 8.33 -2.03 6.90
CA PRO A 37 7.65 -1.04 6.04
C PRO A 37 8.52 -0.48 4.93
N PHE A 38 9.81 -0.78 4.92
CA PHE A 38 10.71 -0.23 3.90
C PHE A 38 11.57 -1.32 3.26
N PRO A 39 10.96 -2.30 2.58
CA PRO A 39 11.76 -3.27 1.82
C PRO A 39 12.45 -2.58 0.64
N SER A 40 13.44 -3.27 0.07
CA SER A 40 14.31 -2.66 -0.96
C SER A 40 13.56 -2.17 -2.19
N GLU A 41 12.42 -2.75 -2.51
CA GLU A 41 11.65 -2.38 -3.70
C GLU A 41 10.71 -1.19 -3.51
N VAL A 42 10.72 -0.59 -2.32
CA VAL A 42 9.84 0.53 -2.03
C VAL A 42 10.48 1.84 -2.48
N GLU A 43 9.67 2.71 -3.08
CA GLU A 43 10.08 4.04 -3.49
C GLU A 43 9.32 5.09 -2.71
N ARG A 44 9.99 6.18 -2.37
CA ARG A 44 9.32 7.30 -1.74
C ARG A 44 8.72 8.19 -2.83
N VAL A 45 7.47 8.62 -2.64
CA VAL A 45 6.82 9.57 -3.54
C VAL A 45 6.41 10.79 -2.75
N GLU A 46 6.14 11.89 -3.44
CA GLU A 46 5.74 13.10 -2.77
C GLU A 46 4.36 12.93 -2.15
N GLY A 47 4.27 13.33 -0.88
CA GLY A 47 3.02 13.26 -0.17
C GLY A 47 2.36 14.61 -0.04
N HIS A 48 1.15 14.60 0.50
CA HIS A 48 0.40 15.81 0.79
C HIS A 48 0.62 16.20 2.25
N LYS A 49 0.66 17.51 2.48
CA LYS A 49 0.68 18.08 3.84
C LYS A 49 1.82 17.55 4.70
N GLY A 50 2.96 17.35 4.08
CA GLY A 50 4.16 16.93 4.81
C GLY A 50 4.23 15.46 5.14
N GLU A 51 3.25 14.67 4.80
CA GLU A 51 3.31 13.24 5.04
C GLU A 51 4.20 12.56 4.01
N LYS A 52 4.92 11.54 4.47
CA LYS A 52 5.79 10.74 3.59
C LYS A 52 4.97 9.57 3.06
N VAL A 53 4.85 9.54 1.74
CA VAL A 53 4.10 8.48 1.05
C VAL A 53 5.10 7.57 0.36
N PHE A 54 4.86 6.28 0.45
CA PHE A 54 5.71 5.27 -0.16
C PHE A 54 4.90 4.47 -1.16
N ARG A 55 5.60 3.94 -2.15
CA ARG A 55 4.99 3.14 -3.21
C ARG A 55 5.69 1.81 -3.30
N VAL A 56 4.89 0.75 -3.42
CA VAL A 56 5.42 -0.59 -3.64
C VAL A 56 4.62 -1.25 -4.75
N ARG A 57 5.29 -2.08 -5.55
CA ARG A 57 4.65 -2.85 -6.61
C ARG A 57 4.29 -4.24 -6.11
N ILE A 58 3.11 -4.70 -6.51
CA ILE A 58 2.68 -6.07 -6.25
C ILE A 58 2.12 -6.59 -7.57
N GLY A 59 2.94 -7.32 -8.33
CA GLY A 59 2.54 -7.75 -9.67
C GLY A 59 2.23 -6.53 -10.54
N ASP A 60 1.02 -6.48 -11.08
CA ASP A 60 0.57 -5.38 -11.94
C ASP A 60 -0.04 -4.23 -11.15
N TYR A 61 0.02 -4.29 -9.83
CA TYR A 61 -0.62 -3.30 -8.98
C TYR A 61 0.40 -2.42 -8.29
N ARG A 62 -0.04 -1.22 -7.94
CA ARG A 62 0.77 -0.27 -7.18
C ARG A 62 0.02 0.11 -5.93
N VAL A 63 0.73 0.09 -4.82
CA VAL A 63 0.17 0.40 -3.52
C VAL A 63 0.89 1.62 -2.97
N LEU A 64 0.11 2.63 -2.61
CA LEU A 64 0.62 3.81 -1.91
C LEU A 64 0.26 3.70 -0.45
N TYR A 65 1.22 3.95 0.42
CA TYR A 65 0.98 3.85 1.86
C TYR A 65 1.76 4.89 2.64
N ILE A 66 1.27 5.16 3.82
CA ILE A 66 1.87 6.10 4.77
C ILE A 66 2.22 5.32 6.02
N VAL A 67 3.42 5.57 6.56
CA VAL A 67 3.84 4.91 7.80
C VAL A 67 3.70 5.92 8.94
N ARG A 68 2.92 5.55 9.93
CA ARG A 68 2.69 6.38 11.12
C ARG A 68 3.32 5.70 12.32
N TYR A 69 4.47 6.20 12.71
CA TYR A 69 5.23 5.61 13.81
C TYR A 69 4.56 5.81 15.16
N GLU A 70 3.93 6.97 15.35
CA GLU A 70 3.31 7.28 16.63
C GLU A 70 2.20 6.31 17.02
N SER A 71 1.42 5.88 16.04
CA SER A 71 0.34 4.94 16.25
C SER A 71 0.66 3.53 15.81
N ASN A 72 1.88 3.31 15.34
CA ASN A 72 2.33 2.01 14.86
C ASN A 72 1.42 1.46 13.77
N GLN A 73 1.09 2.31 12.80
CA GLN A 73 0.15 1.99 11.73
C GLN A 73 0.74 2.23 10.36
N ILE A 74 0.31 1.41 9.40
CA ILE A 74 0.53 1.66 8.00
C ILE A 74 -0.84 1.91 7.38
N LEU A 75 -1.03 3.09 6.82
CA LEU A 75 -2.27 3.43 6.14
C LEU A 75 -2.07 3.23 4.64
N VAL A 76 -2.80 2.28 4.06
CA VAL A 76 -2.80 2.09 2.61
C VAL A 76 -3.79 3.10 2.05
N SER A 77 -3.25 4.09 1.32
CA SER A 77 -4.06 5.20 0.85
C SER A 77 -4.61 4.98 -0.56
N ARG A 78 -3.91 4.17 -1.37
CA ARG A 78 -4.37 3.93 -2.74
C ARG A 78 -3.80 2.64 -3.30
N ILE A 79 -4.63 1.94 -4.09
CA ILE A 79 -4.19 0.78 -4.86
C ILE A 79 -4.72 0.97 -6.27
N ASP A 80 -3.83 0.88 -7.25
CA ASP A 80 -4.21 1.00 -8.64
C ASP A 80 -3.49 -0.03 -9.49
N LYS A 81 -4.08 -0.37 -10.61
CA LYS A 81 -3.43 -1.24 -11.56
C LYS A 81 -2.38 -0.44 -12.33
N ARG A 82 -1.26 -1.09 -12.62
CA ARG A 82 -0.19 -0.46 -13.37
C ARG A 82 -0.71 0.11 -14.70
N GLY A 83 -0.23 1.30 -15.02
CA GLY A 83 -0.64 2.00 -16.23
C GLY A 83 -1.68 3.05 -15.97
N ARG A 84 -2.61 2.82 -15.05
CA ARG A 84 -3.63 3.82 -14.74
C ARG A 84 -3.07 4.96 -13.91
N VAL A 85 -2.13 4.65 -13.03
CA VAL A 85 -1.53 5.66 -12.17
C VAL A 85 -0.76 6.71 -12.97
N TYR A 86 -0.30 6.34 -14.14
CA TYR A 86 0.52 7.21 -14.97
C TYR A 86 -0.23 7.94 -16.07
N ASN A 87 -1.48 7.61 -16.26
CA ASN A 87 -2.27 8.23 -17.33
C ASN A 87 -3.05 9.44 -16.85
N GLN A 88 -2.52 10.08 -15.86
CA GLN A 88 -3.15 11.25 -15.25
C GLN A 88 -2.57 12.54 -15.79
#